data_012975c31cc8fdae9a4746a2832fffa2
#
_entry.id   012975c31cc8fdae9a4746a2832fffa2
#
_cell.length_a   1.000
_cell.length_b   1.000
_cell.length_c   1.000
_cell.angle_alpha   90.00
_cell.angle_beta   90.00
_cell.angle_gamma   90.00
#
_symmetry.space_group_name_H-M   'P 1'
#
loop_
_entity.id
_entity.type
_entity.pdbx_description
1 polymer ?
#
loop_
_entity_poly.entity_id
_entity_poly.type
_entity_poly.pdbx_seq_one_letter_code
_entity_poly.pdbx_strand_id
1 'polypeptide(L)'
;MLQKRNPANDRLIVNINGALLPRDEAGVSPFDSSVQNGDAVWEGLRLYDKRVFRLHAHLDRLRKSAHLLSYEGVPADELLISELRRTLAANSMTDGVH
;
A
#
# COMPACT_ATOMS: atom_id res chain seq x y z
N MET A 1 18.09 7.39 4.63
CA MET A 1 18.77 6.10 4.37
C MET A 1 18.15 5.43 3.16
N LEU A 2 18.95 5.05 2.20
CA LEU A 2 18.47 4.33 1.04
C LEU A 2 18.34 2.84 1.35
N GLN A 3 17.24 2.24 0.90
CA GLN A 3 17.07 0.80 1.00
C GLN A 3 18.05 0.08 0.07
N LYS A 4 18.53 -1.08 0.50
CA LYS A 4 19.33 -1.94 -0.35
C LYS A 4 18.48 -2.41 -1.53
N ARG A 5 19.02 -2.26 -2.75
CA ARG A 5 18.33 -2.72 -3.96
C ARG A 5 18.10 -4.23 -3.91
N ASN A 6 16.87 -4.63 -4.20
CA ASN A 6 16.52 -6.03 -4.43
C ASN A 6 16.06 -6.16 -5.89
N PRO A 7 16.81 -6.89 -6.75
CA PRO A 7 16.44 -7.05 -8.16
C PRO A 7 15.05 -7.65 -8.39
N ALA A 8 14.55 -8.43 -7.43
CA ALA A 8 13.19 -8.98 -7.51
C ALA A 8 12.12 -7.89 -7.55
N ASN A 9 12.44 -6.68 -7.08
CA ASN A 9 11.52 -5.54 -7.06
C ASN A 9 11.65 -4.61 -8.28
N ASP A 10 12.49 -4.94 -9.24
CA ASP A 10 12.75 -4.05 -10.38
C ASP A 10 11.52 -3.91 -11.30
N ARG A 11 10.64 -4.91 -11.33
CA ARG A 11 9.44 -4.94 -12.19
C ARG A 11 8.13 -4.83 -11.42
N LEU A 12 8.17 -4.30 -10.21
CA LEU A 12 6.96 -4.13 -9.41
C LEU A 12 5.94 -3.23 -10.13
N ILE A 13 4.69 -3.65 -10.03
CA ILE A 13 3.53 -2.81 -10.34
C ILE A 13 3.05 -2.19 -9.03
N VAL A 14 2.87 -0.89 -9.01
CA VAL A 14 2.46 -0.11 -7.85
C VAL A 14 1.06 0.42 -8.09
N ASN A 15 0.23 0.39 -7.06
CA ASN A 15 -1.11 0.96 -7.10
C ASN A 15 -1.09 2.36 -6.45
N ILE A 16 -1.35 3.39 -7.24
CA ILE A 16 -1.48 4.77 -6.78
C ILE A 16 -2.91 5.24 -7.07
N ASN A 17 -3.73 5.39 -6.06
CA ASN A 17 -5.12 5.83 -6.18
C ASN A 17 -5.96 4.99 -7.16
N GLY A 18 -5.72 3.68 -7.23
CA GLY A 18 -6.41 2.77 -8.14
C GLY A 18 -5.76 2.62 -9.52
N ALA A 19 -4.75 3.41 -9.85
CA ALA A 19 -3.97 3.23 -11.07
C ALA A 19 -2.81 2.27 -10.85
N LEU A 20 -2.76 1.20 -11.62
CA LEU A 20 -1.67 0.25 -11.61
C LEU A 20 -0.57 0.71 -12.57
N LEU A 21 0.58 1.06 -12.03
CA LEU A 21 1.68 1.68 -12.77
C LEU A 21 2.96 0.88 -12.57
N PRO A 22 3.82 0.79 -13.61
CA PRO A 22 5.18 0.32 -13.40
C PRO A 22 5.89 1.16 -12.34
N ARG A 23 6.71 0.52 -11.54
CA ARG A 23 7.46 1.16 -10.46
C ARG A 23 8.13 2.47 -10.90
N ASP A 24 8.76 2.49 -12.06
CA ASP A 24 9.52 3.65 -12.53
C ASP A 24 8.63 4.82 -12.97
N GLU A 25 7.35 4.58 -13.18
CA GLU A 25 6.36 5.59 -13.53
C GLU A 25 5.49 6.03 -12.33
N ALA A 26 5.66 5.39 -11.19
CA ALA A 26 4.88 5.69 -9.98
C ALA A 26 5.53 6.82 -9.19
N GLY A 27 4.71 7.71 -8.65
CA GLY A 27 5.22 8.80 -7.83
C GLY A 27 4.11 9.52 -7.09
N VAL A 28 4.53 10.32 -6.12
CA VAL A 28 3.67 11.20 -5.34
C VAL A 28 4.14 12.63 -5.57
N SER A 29 3.21 13.57 -5.67
CA SER A 29 3.53 14.98 -5.86
C SER A 29 4.42 15.51 -4.74
N PRO A 30 5.47 16.31 -5.06
CA PRO A 30 6.25 16.97 -4.02
C PRO A 30 5.46 18.02 -3.22
N PHE A 31 4.27 18.40 -3.70
CA PHE A 31 3.34 19.28 -3.00
C PHE A 31 2.34 18.55 -2.12
N ASP A 32 2.34 17.22 -2.10
CA ASP A 32 1.51 16.42 -1.21
C ASP A 32 1.94 16.64 0.24
N SER A 33 0.97 16.73 1.16
CA SER A 33 1.26 16.96 2.58
C SER A 33 2.07 15.81 3.19
N SER A 34 1.96 14.61 2.66
CA SER A 34 2.77 13.47 3.11
C SER A 34 4.26 13.70 2.85
N VAL A 35 4.60 14.39 1.77
CA VAL A 35 5.98 14.74 1.42
C VAL A 35 6.46 15.96 2.18
N GLN A 36 5.65 17.02 2.21
CA GLN A 36 6.05 18.30 2.81
C GLN A 36 5.99 18.29 4.33
N ASN A 37 5.00 17.64 4.93
CA ASN A 37 4.73 17.70 6.36
C ASN A 37 4.83 16.34 7.07
N GLY A 38 5.00 15.25 6.34
CA GLY A 38 5.00 13.92 6.90
C GLY A 38 3.61 13.41 7.30
N ASP A 39 2.54 14.03 6.81
CA ASP A 39 1.15 13.66 7.11
C ASP A 39 0.78 12.39 6.35
N ALA A 40 1.18 11.25 6.88
CA ALA A 40 0.90 9.95 6.27
C ALA A 40 0.70 8.88 7.33
N VAL A 41 -0.09 7.87 6.98
CA VAL A 41 -0.25 6.65 7.76
C VAL A 41 0.00 5.45 6.85
N TRP A 42 0.52 4.37 7.41
CA TRP A 42 0.84 3.19 6.63
C TRP A 42 0.72 1.91 7.45
N GLU A 43 0.56 0.79 6.75
CA GLU A 43 0.57 -0.54 7.33
C GLU A 43 1.49 -1.45 6.52
N GLY A 44 2.28 -2.26 7.20
CA GLY A 44 3.04 -3.34 6.58
C GLY A 44 2.23 -4.63 6.62
N LEU A 45 1.99 -5.23 5.46
CA LEU A 45 1.20 -6.45 5.34
C LEU A 45 2.06 -7.62 4.85
N ARG A 46 1.76 -8.82 5.31
CA ARG A 46 2.41 -10.04 4.85
C ARG A 46 1.43 -10.97 4.18
N LEU A 47 1.87 -11.53 3.05
CA LEU A 47 1.12 -12.50 2.28
C LEU A 47 1.69 -13.90 2.50
N TYR A 48 0.83 -14.82 2.96
CA TYR A 48 1.14 -16.23 3.14
C TYR A 48 0.07 -17.07 2.47
N ASP A 49 0.48 -17.96 1.58
CA ASP A 49 -0.42 -18.90 0.91
C ASP A 49 -1.71 -18.24 0.41
N LYS A 50 -1.56 -17.19 -0.40
CA LYS A 50 -2.66 -16.40 -1.00
C LYS A 50 -3.51 -15.63 0.01
N ARG A 51 -3.09 -15.53 1.27
CA ARG A 51 -3.82 -14.82 2.33
C ARG A 51 -2.96 -13.74 2.96
N VAL A 52 -3.54 -12.56 3.11
CA VAL A 52 -2.91 -11.48 3.87
C VAL A 52 -3.11 -11.76 5.36
N PHE A 53 -2.02 -11.88 6.09
CA PHE A 53 -2.05 -12.18 7.51
C PHE A 53 -2.69 -11.05 8.30
N ARG A 54 -3.73 -11.37 9.07
CA ARG A 54 -4.46 -10.44 9.94
C ARG A 54 -4.94 -9.17 9.23
N LEU A 55 -5.45 -9.31 8.02
CA LEU A 55 -5.84 -8.19 7.16
C LEU A 55 -6.78 -7.22 7.88
N HIS A 56 -7.87 -7.70 8.49
CA HIS A 56 -8.85 -6.84 9.16
C HIS A 56 -8.25 -6.09 10.34
N ALA A 57 -7.38 -6.71 11.12
CA ALA A 57 -6.69 -6.03 12.22
C ALA A 57 -5.78 -4.89 11.71
N HIS A 58 -5.09 -5.10 10.58
CA HIS A 58 -4.29 -4.06 9.93
C HIS A 58 -5.17 -2.92 9.41
N LEU A 59 -6.28 -3.22 8.77
CA LEU A 59 -7.19 -2.18 8.26
C LEU A 59 -7.82 -1.37 9.39
N ASP A 60 -8.22 -2.02 10.49
CA ASP A 60 -8.71 -1.32 11.68
C ASP A 60 -7.68 -0.36 12.24
N ARG A 61 -6.42 -0.79 12.35
CA ARG A 61 -5.33 0.06 12.83
C ARG A 61 -5.02 1.20 11.87
N LEU A 62 -5.01 0.95 10.56
CA LEU A 62 -4.85 1.98 9.55
C LEU A 62 -5.93 3.07 9.70
N ARG A 63 -7.16 2.65 9.87
CA ARG A 63 -8.30 3.55 10.04
C ARG A 63 -8.22 4.39 11.30
N LYS A 64 -7.78 3.79 12.40
CA LYS A 64 -7.52 4.51 13.67
C LYS A 64 -6.39 5.53 13.51
N SER A 65 -5.31 5.14 12.84
CA SER A 65 -4.19 6.04 12.56
C SER A 65 -4.63 7.23 11.70
N ALA A 66 -5.42 6.99 10.66
CA ALA A 66 -5.97 8.04 9.81
C ALA A 66 -6.88 9.00 10.59
N HIS A 67 -7.69 8.45 11.50
CA HIS A 67 -8.56 9.25 12.37
C HIS A 67 -7.75 10.19 13.28
N LEU A 68 -6.63 9.71 13.82
CA LEU A 68 -5.74 10.53 14.67
C LEU A 68 -5.14 11.71 13.90
N LEU A 69 -4.94 11.59 12.59
CA LEU A 69 -4.49 12.67 11.71
C LEU A 69 -5.66 13.48 11.12
N SER A 70 -6.87 13.22 11.55
CA SER A 70 -8.08 13.89 11.05
C SER A 70 -8.31 13.72 9.54
N TYR A 71 -7.89 12.60 8.97
CA TYR A 71 -8.18 12.28 7.59
C TYR A 71 -9.68 11.98 7.39
N GLU A 72 -10.24 12.58 6.35
CA GLU A 72 -11.59 12.32 5.89
C GLU A 72 -11.59 11.53 4.58
N GLY A 73 -12.70 10.87 4.27
CA GLY A 73 -12.86 10.17 3.00
C GLY A 73 -11.99 8.91 2.86
N VAL A 74 -11.58 8.30 3.97
CA VAL A 74 -10.86 7.02 3.93
C VAL A 74 -11.77 5.97 3.29
N PRO A 75 -11.28 5.25 2.24
CA PRO A 75 -12.11 4.26 1.57
C PRO A 75 -12.59 3.15 2.51
N ALA A 76 -13.75 2.56 2.20
CA ALA A 76 -14.26 1.40 2.92
C ALA A 76 -13.32 0.20 2.78
N ASP A 77 -13.37 -0.71 3.75
CA ASP A 77 -12.52 -1.91 3.76
C ASP A 77 -12.66 -2.75 2.48
N GLU A 78 -13.88 -2.87 1.95
CA GLU A 78 -14.16 -3.63 0.72
C GLU A 78 -13.37 -3.07 -0.47
N LEU A 79 -13.29 -1.75 -0.61
CA LEU A 79 -12.51 -1.12 -1.67
C LEU A 79 -11.01 -1.33 -1.46
N LEU A 80 -10.52 -1.14 -0.24
CA LEU A 80 -9.11 -1.36 0.09
C LEU A 80 -8.69 -2.80 -0.18
N ILE A 81 -9.52 -3.78 0.21
CA ILE A 81 -9.27 -5.19 -0.03
C ILE A 81 -9.27 -5.50 -1.53
N SER A 82 -10.23 -4.96 -2.27
CA SER A 82 -10.31 -5.13 -3.72
C SER A 82 -9.06 -4.59 -4.43
N GLU A 83 -8.62 -3.40 -4.07
CA GLU A 83 -7.42 -2.77 -4.64
C GLU A 83 -6.14 -3.52 -4.25
N LEU A 84 -6.06 -4.02 -3.03
CA LEU A 84 -4.95 -4.86 -2.59
C LEU A 84 -4.87 -6.13 -3.43
N ARG A 85 -5.99 -6.81 -3.64
CA ARG A 85 -6.06 -8.03 -4.46
C ARG A 85 -5.67 -7.75 -5.92
N ARG A 86 -6.14 -6.65 -6.50
CA ARG A 86 -5.75 -6.24 -7.85
C ARG A 86 -4.24 -6.04 -7.97
N THR A 87 -3.64 -5.41 -6.97
CA THR A 87 -2.20 -5.14 -6.93
C THR A 87 -1.39 -6.43 -6.83
N LEU A 88 -1.80 -7.34 -5.94
CA LEU A 88 -1.15 -8.65 -5.80
C LEU A 88 -1.25 -9.46 -7.09
N ALA A 89 -2.43 -9.47 -7.72
CA ALA A 89 -2.65 -10.19 -8.99
C ALA A 89 -1.79 -9.61 -10.13
N ALA A 90 -1.70 -8.28 -10.23
CA ALA A 90 -0.88 -7.61 -11.24
C ALA A 90 0.62 -7.96 -11.09
N ASN A 91 1.05 -8.28 -9.89
CA ASN A 91 2.43 -8.70 -9.60
C ASN A 91 2.63 -10.21 -9.55
N SER A 92 1.59 -11.00 -9.79
CA SER A 92 1.61 -12.47 -9.65
C SER A 92 2.11 -12.93 -8.27
N MET A 93 1.79 -12.19 -7.24
CA MET A 93 2.22 -12.47 -5.86
C MET A 93 1.21 -13.39 -5.16
N THR A 94 1.69 -14.48 -4.58
CA THR A 94 0.87 -15.48 -3.89
C THR A 94 1.37 -15.85 -2.51
N ASP A 95 2.65 -15.66 -2.23
CA ASP A 95 3.25 -16.10 -0.98
C ASP A 95 4.59 -15.39 -0.70
N GLY A 96 4.96 -15.31 0.57
CA GLY A 96 6.27 -14.81 0.97
C GLY A 96 6.53 -13.33 0.67
N VAL A 97 5.50 -12.52 0.59
CA VAL A 97 5.58 -11.10 0.24
C VAL A 97 5.32 -10.23 1.48
N HIS A 98 6.05 -9.17 1.54
CA HIS A 98 5.87 -8.13 2.57
C HIS A 98 5.64 -6.78 1.91
#